data_3dc983802625c7eac9677239f312d0fd
#
_entry.id   3dc983802625c7eac9677239f312d0fd
#
_cell.length_a   1.000
_cell.length_b   1.000
_cell.length_c   1.000
_cell.angle_alpha   90.00
_cell.angle_beta   90.00
_cell.angle_gamma   90.00
#
_symmetry.space_group_name_H-M   'P 1'
#
loop_
_entity.id
_entity.type
_entity.pdbx_description
1 polymer ?
#
loop_
_entity_poly.entity_id
_entity_poly.type
_entity_poly.pdbx_seq_one_letter_code
_entity_poly.pdbx_strand_id
1 'polypeptide(L)'
;MIVRERYMRLIRDFMDKPVIKIITGMRRSGKSALLELTRQELLDRGVDRKNIIFINFESLRYEALRNYKALYAEIIKIAGQTEGRIYVLLDEIQEVNTWEQVINSLRVDLDCDIYVTGSNAKLLSGELATLLAGRYVEIQVYPLDFEEYLAFAAENEDEAKLSKQEQFANFLRFGGLPGIHQLKWDKDRVMQYLHDIYNSVLLKDVIARNRIRDTALLESIVLYLMDNIGNTFSAKTISDFLKSQGRKLSTETVYNYLKALESAFLIHKVVRFDIKGKRILETQEKYYLSDLGLRHAVIGYRDNDIAGVLENTVFLELLRRGFSVNIGKQDVAEVDFVANRADDRLYIQVCYILTPENTDREFAPLEAISDNYEKLVLSTDTLLRVNRGGIRQKNIIDFLLEH
;
A
#
# COMPACT_ATOMS: atom_id res chain seq x y z
N MET A 1 4.16 -16.52 14.37
CA MET A 1 4.04 -15.37 13.42
C MET A 1 3.10 -15.81 12.32
N ILE A 2 2.08 -15.02 12.00
CA ILE A 2 1.09 -15.36 10.97
C ILE A 2 1.72 -15.16 9.60
N VAL A 3 1.60 -16.16 8.74
CA VAL A 3 2.18 -16.14 7.40
C VAL A 3 1.24 -15.39 6.46
N ARG A 4 1.77 -14.38 5.77
CA ARG A 4 1.07 -13.67 4.69
C ARG A 4 1.37 -14.37 3.37
N GLU A 5 0.57 -15.40 3.07
CA GLU A 5 0.86 -16.39 2.02
C GLU A 5 0.98 -15.77 0.63
N ARG A 6 0.22 -14.71 0.31
CA ARG A 6 0.32 -13.97 -0.96
C ARG A 6 1.76 -13.49 -1.21
N TYR A 7 2.38 -12.88 -0.21
CA TYR A 7 3.75 -12.34 -0.33
C TYR A 7 4.80 -13.45 -0.24
N MET A 8 4.60 -14.46 0.61
CA MET A 8 5.52 -15.57 0.70
C MET A 8 5.56 -16.38 -0.60
N ARG A 9 4.44 -16.53 -1.30
CA ARG A 9 4.39 -17.14 -2.63
C ARG A 9 5.26 -16.37 -3.62
N LEU A 10 5.10 -15.04 -3.71
CA LEU A 10 5.94 -14.20 -4.57
C LEU A 10 7.43 -14.31 -4.21
N ILE A 11 7.76 -14.34 -2.92
CA ILE A 11 9.15 -14.52 -2.48
C ILE A 11 9.68 -15.89 -2.95
N ARG A 12 8.93 -16.98 -2.78
CA ARG A 12 9.31 -18.33 -3.21
C ARG A 12 9.52 -18.41 -4.72
N ASP A 13 8.69 -17.74 -5.52
CA ASP A 13 8.80 -17.73 -6.99
C ASP A 13 10.09 -17.09 -7.47
N PHE A 14 10.61 -16.10 -6.73
CA PHE A 14 11.85 -15.40 -7.04
C PHE A 14 13.05 -15.84 -6.20
N MET A 15 12.89 -16.75 -5.24
CA MET A 15 13.98 -17.30 -4.44
C MET A 15 14.97 -18.03 -5.35
N ASP A 16 16.26 -17.85 -5.09
CA ASP A 16 17.36 -18.39 -5.90
C ASP A 16 17.41 -17.91 -7.36
N LYS A 17 16.60 -16.95 -7.75
CA LYS A 17 16.68 -16.32 -9.07
C LYS A 17 17.68 -15.15 -9.08
N PRO A 18 18.33 -14.85 -10.22
CA PRO A 18 19.34 -13.80 -10.33
C PRO A 18 18.75 -12.37 -10.33
N VAL A 19 17.76 -12.13 -9.49
CA VAL A 19 17.11 -10.84 -9.31
C VAL A 19 17.09 -10.46 -7.83
N ILE A 20 17.25 -9.17 -7.54
CA ILE A 20 17.17 -8.62 -6.19
C ILE A 20 15.69 -8.52 -5.81
N LYS A 21 15.30 -8.95 -4.61
CA LYS A 21 13.96 -8.81 -4.07
C LYS A 21 13.92 -7.55 -3.23
N ILE A 22 13.18 -6.54 -3.70
CA ILE A 22 13.00 -5.26 -3.01
C ILE A 22 11.60 -5.24 -2.42
N ILE A 23 11.52 -5.35 -1.10
CA ILE A 23 10.27 -5.38 -0.34
C ILE A 23 9.98 -3.95 0.12
N THR A 24 8.99 -3.32 -0.50
CA THR A 24 8.57 -1.94 -0.21
C THR A 24 7.23 -1.88 0.51
N GLY A 25 6.84 -0.72 0.97
CA GLY A 25 5.53 -0.48 1.58
C GLY A 25 5.59 0.44 2.79
N MET A 26 4.42 0.85 3.24
CA MET A 26 4.27 1.77 4.37
C MET A 26 4.96 1.24 5.64
N ARG A 27 5.41 2.13 6.51
CA ARG A 27 5.88 1.77 7.86
C ARG A 27 4.81 0.97 8.61
N ARG A 28 5.23 -0.11 9.32
CA ARG A 28 4.33 -1.03 10.06
C ARG A 28 3.41 -1.92 9.21
N SER A 29 3.56 -1.96 7.88
CA SER A 29 2.80 -2.90 7.02
C SER A 29 3.25 -4.37 7.13
N GLY A 30 4.34 -4.67 7.83
CA GLY A 30 4.83 -6.03 8.06
C GLY A 30 6.04 -6.46 7.22
N LYS A 31 6.77 -5.54 6.59
CA LYS A 31 7.97 -5.83 5.76
C LYS A 31 9.06 -6.60 6.52
N SER A 32 9.43 -6.12 7.70
CA SER A 32 10.45 -6.79 8.56
C SER A 32 10.03 -8.18 9.00
N ALA A 33 8.72 -8.36 9.28
CA ALA A 33 8.16 -9.68 9.58
C ALA A 33 8.23 -10.62 8.37
N LEU A 34 7.97 -10.11 7.18
CA LEU A 34 8.07 -10.88 5.92
C LEU A 34 9.53 -11.29 5.65
N LEU A 35 10.49 -10.39 5.91
CA LEU A 35 11.92 -10.70 5.78
C LEU A 35 12.36 -11.77 6.80
N GLU A 36 11.83 -11.73 8.03
CA GLU A 36 12.09 -12.76 9.04
C GLU A 36 11.44 -14.11 8.67
N LEU A 37 10.21 -14.11 8.11
CA LEU A 37 9.58 -15.31 7.55
C LEU A 37 10.41 -15.89 6.40
N THR A 38 10.98 -15.03 5.56
CA THR A 38 11.90 -15.47 4.49
C THR A 38 13.14 -16.14 5.07
N ARG A 39 13.71 -15.57 6.13
CA ARG A 39 14.84 -16.18 6.86
C ARG A 39 14.49 -17.56 7.40
N GLN A 40 13.32 -17.69 8.02
CA GLN A 40 12.84 -18.98 8.56
C GLN A 40 12.62 -20.00 7.44
N GLU A 41 12.00 -19.60 6.33
CA GLU A 41 11.79 -20.45 5.15
C GLU A 41 13.13 -21.00 4.61
N LEU A 42 14.18 -20.17 4.55
CA LEU A 42 15.53 -20.60 4.15
C LEU A 42 16.12 -21.66 5.09
N LEU A 43 15.97 -21.47 6.40
CA LEU A 43 16.40 -22.44 7.41
C LEU A 43 15.64 -23.76 7.28
N ASP A 44 14.33 -23.70 7.08
CA ASP A 44 13.46 -24.88 6.93
C ASP A 44 13.78 -25.66 5.64
N ARG A 45 14.32 -24.97 4.61
CA ARG A 45 14.85 -25.60 3.39
C ARG A 45 16.24 -26.20 3.56
N GLY A 46 16.84 -26.09 4.75
CA GLY A 46 18.14 -26.65 5.07
C GLY A 46 19.33 -25.76 4.73
N VAL A 47 19.11 -24.47 4.46
CA VAL A 47 20.22 -23.52 4.31
C VAL A 47 20.94 -23.36 5.65
N ASP A 48 22.26 -23.52 5.65
CA ASP A 48 23.06 -23.33 6.87
C ASP A 48 22.93 -21.88 7.37
N ARG A 49 22.70 -21.73 8.66
CA ARG A 49 22.54 -20.41 9.32
C ARG A 49 23.71 -19.45 9.03
N LYS A 50 24.93 -19.97 8.88
CA LYS A 50 26.12 -19.17 8.57
C LYS A 50 26.09 -18.56 7.16
N ASN A 51 25.29 -19.14 6.23
CA ASN A 51 25.08 -18.64 4.89
C ASN A 51 23.97 -17.58 4.81
N ILE A 52 23.27 -17.28 5.92
CA ILE A 52 22.21 -16.28 5.98
C ILE A 52 22.71 -15.06 6.75
N ILE A 53 22.95 -13.98 6.03
CA ILE A 53 23.34 -12.69 6.60
C ILE A 53 22.08 -11.84 6.78
N PHE A 54 21.67 -11.58 8.03
CA PHE A 54 20.51 -10.78 8.36
C PHE A 54 20.94 -9.53 9.15
N ILE A 55 20.70 -8.35 8.57
CA ILE A 55 21.06 -7.06 9.17
C ILE A 55 19.82 -6.16 9.19
N ASN A 56 19.45 -5.67 10.37
CA ASN A 56 18.40 -4.66 10.53
C ASN A 56 19.04 -3.32 10.91
N PHE A 57 18.97 -2.34 10.03
CA PHE A 57 19.59 -1.02 10.19
C PHE A 57 18.88 -0.09 11.18
N GLU A 58 17.72 -0.46 11.73
CA GLU A 58 17.13 0.25 12.86
C GLU A 58 17.90 -0.04 14.17
N SER A 59 18.68 -1.12 14.23
CA SER A 59 19.45 -1.49 15.41
C SER A 59 20.79 -0.74 15.47
N LEU A 60 21.10 -0.12 16.60
CA LEU A 60 22.40 0.51 16.89
C LEU A 60 23.58 -0.47 16.78
N ARG A 61 23.33 -1.76 16.93
CA ARG A 61 24.35 -2.81 16.74
C ARG A 61 25.05 -2.72 15.38
N TYR A 62 24.31 -2.24 14.37
CA TYR A 62 24.78 -2.16 12.99
C TYR A 62 25.04 -0.71 12.53
N GLU A 63 25.15 0.25 13.45
CA GLU A 63 25.36 1.67 13.13
C GLU A 63 26.61 1.88 12.26
N ALA A 64 27.71 1.20 12.56
CA ALA A 64 28.95 1.25 11.77
C ALA A 64 28.76 0.76 10.32
N LEU A 65 27.83 -0.16 10.09
CA LEU A 65 27.51 -0.72 8.77
C LEU A 65 26.59 0.18 7.94
N ARG A 66 26.12 1.31 8.44
CA ARG A 66 25.43 2.34 7.64
C ARG A 66 26.36 3.03 6.64
N ASN A 67 27.67 2.85 6.81
CA ASN A 67 28.66 3.17 5.77
C ASN A 67 28.70 2.05 4.73
N TYR A 68 28.46 2.38 3.45
CA TYR A 68 28.37 1.38 2.38
C TYR A 68 29.65 0.53 2.20
N LYS A 69 30.84 1.12 2.39
CA LYS A 69 32.11 0.38 2.29
C LYS A 69 32.28 -0.60 3.45
N ALA A 70 31.89 -0.20 4.66
CA ALA A 70 31.93 -1.06 5.84
C ALA A 70 30.94 -2.21 5.69
N LEU A 71 29.72 -1.95 5.19
CA LEU A 71 28.73 -2.98 4.91
C LEU A 71 29.24 -4.00 3.90
N TYR A 72 29.78 -3.53 2.78
CA TYR A 72 30.36 -4.41 1.76
C TYR A 72 31.49 -5.27 2.33
N ALA A 73 32.44 -4.66 3.04
CA ALA A 73 33.58 -5.37 3.62
C ALA A 73 33.13 -6.45 4.63
N GLU A 74 32.14 -6.16 5.47
CA GLU A 74 31.61 -7.11 6.45
C GLU A 74 30.92 -8.30 5.77
N ILE A 75 30.09 -8.05 4.72
CA ILE A 75 29.43 -9.12 3.97
C ILE A 75 30.48 -10.02 3.26
N ILE A 76 31.48 -9.44 2.59
CA ILE A 76 32.56 -10.20 1.95
C ILE A 76 33.34 -11.03 2.96
N LYS A 77 33.65 -10.48 4.13
CA LYS A 77 34.36 -11.19 5.20
C LYS A 77 33.54 -12.41 5.69
N ILE A 78 32.24 -12.27 5.90
CA ILE A 78 31.36 -13.39 6.29
C ILE A 78 31.32 -14.44 5.17
N ALA A 79 31.10 -14.01 3.93
CA ALA A 79 31.05 -14.89 2.76
C ALA A 79 32.34 -15.69 2.57
N GLY A 80 33.50 -15.08 2.82
CA GLY A 80 34.80 -15.76 2.74
C GLY A 80 35.00 -16.86 3.81
N GLN A 81 34.15 -16.96 4.81
CA GLN A 81 34.19 -17.98 5.87
C GLN A 81 33.15 -19.09 5.67
N THR A 82 32.39 -19.05 4.58
CA THR A 82 31.29 -19.97 4.31
C THR A 82 31.45 -20.60 2.93
N GLU A 83 30.89 -21.78 2.75
CA GLU A 83 30.84 -22.46 1.45
C GLU A 83 29.42 -22.40 0.87
N GLY A 84 29.31 -22.29 -0.45
CA GLY A 84 28.04 -22.26 -1.15
C GLY A 84 27.40 -20.87 -1.23
N ARG A 85 26.15 -20.85 -1.60
CA ARG A 85 25.38 -19.63 -1.85
C ARG A 85 25.10 -18.86 -0.57
N ILE A 86 25.23 -17.53 -0.63
CA ILE A 86 24.97 -16.61 0.47
C ILE A 86 23.62 -15.96 0.28
N TYR A 87 22.83 -15.87 1.36
CA TYR A 87 21.55 -15.16 1.40
C TYR A 87 21.71 -13.88 2.22
N VAL A 88 21.51 -12.74 1.56
CA VAL A 88 21.72 -11.42 2.16
C VAL A 88 20.35 -10.75 2.37
N LEU A 89 19.96 -10.60 3.62
CA LEU A 89 18.69 -10.02 4.05
C LEU A 89 18.95 -8.71 4.80
N LEU A 90 18.61 -7.58 4.17
CA LEU A 90 18.91 -6.23 4.69
C LEU A 90 17.62 -5.47 4.96
N ASP A 91 17.30 -5.25 6.23
CA ASP A 91 16.08 -4.57 6.65
C ASP A 91 16.33 -3.06 6.81
N GLU A 92 15.43 -2.23 6.25
CA GLU A 92 15.49 -0.76 6.22
C GLU A 92 16.79 -0.24 5.56
N ILE A 93 17.12 -0.76 4.37
CA ILE A 93 18.39 -0.50 3.65
C ILE A 93 18.62 0.98 3.33
N GLN A 94 17.59 1.81 3.27
CA GLN A 94 17.70 3.25 3.04
C GLN A 94 18.46 4.00 4.15
N GLU A 95 18.73 3.37 5.28
CA GLU A 95 19.59 3.92 6.34
C GLU A 95 21.08 3.87 5.94
N VAL A 96 21.42 3.12 4.89
CA VAL A 96 22.78 3.05 4.32
C VAL A 96 22.89 4.00 3.14
N ASN A 97 23.79 4.96 3.22
CA ASN A 97 24.05 5.86 2.10
C ASN A 97 24.66 5.10 0.92
N THR A 98 24.17 5.37 -0.31
CA THR A 98 24.67 4.72 -1.55
C THR A 98 24.66 3.19 -1.49
N TRP A 99 23.69 2.59 -0.82
CA TRP A 99 23.51 1.16 -0.64
C TRP A 99 23.46 0.38 -1.97
N GLU A 100 23.02 1.02 -3.03
CA GLU A 100 22.89 0.46 -4.38
C GLU A 100 24.25 -0.02 -4.93
N GLN A 101 25.32 0.68 -4.59
CA GLN A 101 26.67 0.29 -4.97
C GLN A 101 27.07 -1.03 -4.29
N VAL A 102 26.67 -1.21 -3.02
CA VAL A 102 26.92 -2.46 -2.29
C VAL A 102 26.22 -3.62 -2.98
N ILE A 103 24.91 -3.46 -3.23
CA ILE A 103 24.10 -4.53 -3.84
C ILE A 103 24.62 -4.92 -5.23
N ASN A 104 24.99 -3.92 -6.04
CA ASN A 104 25.58 -4.19 -7.36
C ASN A 104 26.91 -4.95 -7.26
N SER A 105 27.80 -4.54 -6.35
CA SER A 105 29.10 -5.19 -6.15
C SER A 105 28.92 -6.63 -5.65
N LEU A 106 28.07 -6.85 -4.64
CA LEU A 106 27.81 -8.20 -4.11
C LEU A 106 27.34 -9.17 -5.19
N ARG A 107 26.50 -8.72 -6.13
CA ARG A 107 26.03 -9.56 -7.24
C ARG A 107 27.11 -9.94 -8.24
N VAL A 108 28.16 -9.14 -8.36
CA VAL A 108 29.30 -9.41 -9.25
C VAL A 108 30.31 -10.32 -8.55
N ASP A 109 30.52 -10.10 -7.27
CA ASP A 109 31.62 -10.69 -6.51
C ASP A 109 31.25 -12.01 -5.81
N LEU A 110 29.94 -12.26 -5.59
CA LEU A 110 29.44 -13.42 -4.84
C LEU A 110 28.32 -14.16 -5.58
N ASP A 111 28.27 -15.48 -5.39
CA ASP A 111 27.03 -16.23 -5.61
C ASP A 111 26.08 -15.96 -4.43
N CYS A 112 25.19 -15.00 -4.60
CA CYS A 112 24.31 -14.58 -3.54
C CYS A 112 22.87 -14.34 -4.00
N ASP A 113 21.94 -14.50 -3.05
CA ASP A 113 20.54 -14.13 -3.19
C ASP A 113 20.22 -12.98 -2.23
N ILE A 114 19.67 -11.87 -2.77
CA ILE A 114 19.58 -10.60 -2.05
C ILE A 114 18.13 -10.17 -1.86
N TYR A 115 17.80 -9.87 -0.61
CA TYR A 115 16.51 -9.34 -0.16
C TYR A 115 16.75 -8.05 0.60
N VAL A 116 16.07 -6.99 0.21
CA VAL A 116 16.16 -5.69 0.89
C VAL A 116 14.76 -5.18 1.20
N THR A 117 14.61 -4.49 2.33
CA THR A 117 13.36 -3.81 2.64
C THR A 117 13.54 -2.30 2.76
N GLY A 118 12.45 -1.58 2.58
CA GLY A 118 12.41 -0.17 2.91
C GLY A 118 11.02 0.45 2.89
N SER A 119 10.87 1.51 3.67
CA SER A 119 9.60 2.22 3.87
C SER A 119 9.44 3.44 2.95
N ASN A 120 10.10 3.46 1.77
CA ASN A 120 10.05 4.60 0.87
C ASN A 120 10.04 4.16 -0.60
N ALA A 121 9.07 4.67 -1.38
CA ALA A 121 8.98 4.44 -2.81
C ALA A 121 10.20 5.00 -3.60
N LYS A 122 10.95 5.95 -3.02
CA LYS A 122 12.20 6.44 -3.62
C LYS A 122 13.30 5.37 -3.71
N LEU A 123 13.18 4.25 -2.98
CA LEU A 123 14.06 3.09 -3.17
C LEU A 123 14.07 2.59 -4.62
N LEU A 124 13.02 2.89 -5.38
CA LEU A 124 12.85 2.42 -6.77
C LEU A 124 12.86 3.58 -7.78
N SER A 125 13.12 4.81 -7.35
CA SER A 125 13.09 5.99 -8.22
C SER A 125 14.48 6.53 -8.53
N GLY A 126 14.66 7.11 -9.73
CA GLY A 126 15.85 7.86 -10.12
C GLY A 126 17.05 6.98 -10.44
N GLU A 127 18.18 7.23 -9.76
CA GLU A 127 19.46 6.53 -10.00
C GLU A 127 19.36 5.02 -9.80
N LEU A 128 18.49 4.56 -8.89
CA LEU A 128 18.23 3.14 -8.65
C LEU A 128 17.64 2.42 -9.85
N ALA A 129 16.63 3.02 -10.48
CA ALA A 129 16.05 2.46 -11.70
C ALA A 129 17.12 2.29 -12.80
N THR A 130 18.13 3.15 -12.79
CA THR A 130 19.24 3.12 -13.76
C THR A 130 20.31 2.10 -13.35
N LEU A 131 20.72 2.08 -12.08
CA LEU A 131 21.80 1.21 -11.57
C LEU A 131 21.39 -0.27 -11.47
N LEU A 132 20.14 -0.53 -11.13
CA LEU A 132 19.58 -1.87 -10.96
C LEU A 132 18.63 -2.27 -12.10
N ALA A 133 18.61 -1.52 -13.21
CA ALA A 133 17.67 -1.70 -14.32
C ALA A 133 17.57 -3.16 -14.78
N GLY A 134 16.37 -3.74 -14.75
CA GLY A 134 16.09 -5.11 -15.17
C GLY A 134 16.66 -6.21 -14.25
N ARG A 135 17.14 -5.86 -13.04
CA ARG A 135 17.82 -6.78 -12.13
C ARG A 135 17.16 -6.93 -10.78
N TYR A 136 15.97 -6.37 -10.60
CA TYR A 136 15.20 -6.48 -9.36
C TYR A 136 13.74 -6.78 -9.65
N VAL A 137 13.07 -7.28 -8.63
CA VAL A 137 11.62 -7.40 -8.56
C VAL A 137 11.15 -6.65 -7.32
N GLU A 138 10.10 -5.84 -7.48
CA GLU A 138 9.43 -5.17 -6.36
C GLU A 138 8.33 -6.06 -5.79
N ILE A 139 8.30 -6.18 -4.48
CA ILE A 139 7.22 -6.81 -3.71
C ILE A 139 6.66 -5.73 -2.79
N GLN A 140 5.61 -5.05 -3.24
CA GLN A 140 4.97 -4.00 -2.45
C GLN A 140 4.03 -4.61 -1.41
N VAL A 141 4.34 -4.39 -0.13
CA VAL A 141 3.58 -4.89 1.02
C VAL A 141 2.59 -3.82 1.49
N TYR A 142 1.32 -4.11 1.26
CA TYR A 142 0.20 -3.31 1.77
C TYR A 142 -0.15 -3.69 3.22
N PRO A 143 -0.90 -2.86 3.97
CA PRO A 143 -1.64 -3.32 5.16
C PRO A 143 -2.44 -4.58 4.85
N LEU A 144 -2.92 -5.30 5.85
CA LEU A 144 -3.70 -6.52 5.67
C LEU A 144 -4.90 -6.27 4.75
N ASP A 145 -5.17 -7.21 3.83
CA ASP A 145 -6.47 -7.28 3.19
C ASP A 145 -7.50 -7.88 4.17
N PHE A 146 -8.75 -7.99 3.74
CA PHE A 146 -9.79 -8.45 4.67
C PHE A 146 -9.65 -9.93 5.04
N GLU A 147 -9.16 -10.79 4.14
CA GLU A 147 -8.88 -12.19 4.45
C GLU A 147 -7.72 -12.32 5.46
N GLU A 148 -6.62 -11.61 5.22
CA GLU A 148 -5.50 -11.55 6.15
C GLU A 148 -5.94 -10.98 7.51
N TYR A 149 -6.79 -9.92 7.50
CA TYR A 149 -7.37 -9.34 8.71
C TYR A 149 -8.12 -10.40 9.52
N LEU A 150 -8.98 -11.21 8.87
CA LEU A 150 -9.71 -12.29 9.53
C LEU A 150 -8.75 -13.34 10.14
N ALA A 151 -7.68 -13.69 9.43
CA ALA A 151 -6.67 -14.61 9.94
C ALA A 151 -5.92 -14.06 11.18
N PHE A 152 -5.61 -12.76 11.17
CA PHE A 152 -4.98 -12.10 12.32
C PHE A 152 -5.96 -11.93 13.50
N ALA A 153 -7.21 -11.58 13.22
CA ALA A 153 -8.26 -11.47 14.23
C ALA A 153 -8.56 -12.81 14.93
N ALA A 154 -8.43 -13.94 14.22
CA ALA A 154 -8.64 -15.27 14.76
C ALA A 154 -7.62 -15.64 15.89
N GLU A 155 -6.43 -15.03 15.87
CA GLU A 155 -5.42 -15.22 16.91
C GLU A 155 -5.66 -14.32 18.15
N ASN A 156 -6.58 -13.37 18.06
CA ASN A 156 -6.95 -12.48 19.16
C ASN A 156 -8.25 -12.96 19.81
N GLU A 157 -8.19 -13.31 21.11
CA GLU A 157 -9.32 -13.92 21.83
C GLU A 157 -10.61 -13.09 21.83
N ASP A 158 -10.50 -11.77 21.76
CA ASP A 158 -11.65 -10.87 21.78
C ASP A 158 -12.26 -10.73 20.38
N GLU A 159 -11.41 -10.60 19.35
CA GLU A 159 -11.85 -10.44 17.95
C GLU A 159 -12.38 -11.73 17.33
N ALA A 160 -11.83 -12.89 17.72
CA ALA A 160 -12.25 -14.22 17.24
C ALA A 160 -13.73 -14.55 17.51
N LYS A 161 -14.34 -13.84 18.48
CA LYS A 161 -15.77 -14.03 18.84
C LYS A 161 -16.73 -13.23 17.99
N LEU A 162 -16.21 -12.28 17.21
CA LEU A 162 -17.02 -11.38 16.39
C LEU A 162 -17.50 -12.09 15.10
N SER A 163 -18.71 -11.75 14.67
CA SER A 163 -19.21 -12.16 13.36
C SER A 163 -18.38 -11.54 12.23
N LYS A 164 -18.43 -12.13 11.04
CA LYS A 164 -17.73 -11.60 9.86
C LYS A 164 -18.12 -10.16 9.55
N GLN A 165 -19.39 -9.79 9.72
CA GLN A 165 -19.90 -8.44 9.51
C GLN A 165 -19.32 -7.45 10.53
N GLU A 166 -19.23 -7.83 11.82
CA GLU A 166 -18.59 -7.01 12.84
C GLU A 166 -17.09 -6.86 12.62
N GLN A 167 -16.43 -7.93 12.18
CA GLN A 167 -15.01 -7.88 11.80
C GLN A 167 -14.81 -6.98 10.57
N PHE A 168 -15.71 -7.01 9.59
CA PHE A 168 -15.66 -6.10 8.45
C PHE A 168 -15.87 -4.63 8.88
N ALA A 169 -16.83 -4.36 9.75
CA ALA A 169 -17.02 -3.02 10.31
C ALA A 169 -15.77 -2.53 11.08
N ASN A 170 -15.12 -3.42 11.83
CA ASN A 170 -13.86 -3.12 12.50
C ASN A 170 -12.72 -2.89 11.49
N PHE A 171 -12.61 -3.69 10.44
CA PHE A 171 -11.63 -3.51 9.36
C PHE A 171 -11.78 -2.14 8.69
N LEU A 172 -13.01 -1.73 8.36
CA LEU A 172 -13.27 -0.40 7.82
C LEU A 172 -12.88 0.72 8.79
N ARG A 173 -13.09 0.51 10.10
CA ARG A 173 -12.85 1.51 11.13
C ARG A 173 -11.40 1.60 11.59
N PHE A 174 -10.74 0.46 11.80
CA PHE A 174 -9.40 0.40 12.40
C PHE A 174 -8.30 0.09 11.39
N GLY A 175 -8.67 -0.13 10.11
CA GLY A 175 -7.73 -0.43 9.04
C GLY A 175 -7.13 -1.83 9.11
N GLY A 176 -6.04 -2.03 8.35
CA GLY A 176 -5.36 -3.31 8.18
C GLY A 176 -3.93 -3.33 8.68
N LEU A 177 -3.50 -2.43 9.58
CA LEU A 177 -2.15 -2.51 10.13
C LEU A 177 -2.00 -3.71 11.07
N PRO A 178 -1.06 -4.65 10.81
CA PRO A 178 -0.98 -5.92 11.57
C PRO A 178 -0.83 -5.76 13.07
N GLY A 179 -0.20 -4.67 13.52
CA GLY A 179 0.10 -4.43 14.93
C GLY A 179 -1.13 -4.21 15.81
N ILE A 180 -2.29 -3.88 15.25
CA ILE A 180 -3.51 -3.67 16.05
C ILE A 180 -3.98 -4.96 16.72
N HIS A 181 -3.79 -6.12 16.06
CA HIS A 181 -4.18 -7.44 16.58
C HIS A 181 -3.29 -7.97 17.71
N GLN A 182 -2.14 -7.30 17.96
CA GLN A 182 -1.24 -7.63 19.07
C GLN A 182 -1.65 -6.93 20.37
N LEU A 183 -2.58 -5.98 20.28
CA LEU A 183 -3.09 -5.26 21.43
C LEU A 183 -4.25 -6.03 22.07
N LYS A 184 -4.44 -5.87 23.40
CA LYS A 184 -5.72 -6.21 24.00
C LYS A 184 -6.78 -5.35 23.30
N TRP A 185 -7.84 -6.00 22.80
CA TRP A 185 -8.83 -5.30 21.96
C TRP A 185 -9.62 -4.28 22.79
N ASP A 186 -9.20 -3.03 22.63
CA ASP A 186 -9.83 -1.85 23.23
C ASP A 186 -9.77 -0.73 22.20
N LYS A 187 -10.92 -0.17 21.87
CA LYS A 187 -11.06 0.80 20.75
C LYS A 187 -10.19 2.04 20.95
N ASP A 188 -10.12 2.55 22.18
CA ASP A 188 -9.35 3.78 22.46
C ASP A 188 -7.84 3.52 22.37
N ARG A 189 -7.38 2.36 22.83
CA ARG A 189 -5.97 1.95 22.73
C ARG A 189 -5.56 1.71 21.28
N VAL A 190 -6.42 1.07 20.48
CA VAL A 190 -6.17 0.86 19.06
C VAL A 190 -6.08 2.21 18.34
N MET A 191 -6.98 3.15 18.61
CA MET A 191 -6.94 4.49 18.03
C MET A 191 -5.70 5.28 18.45
N GLN A 192 -5.32 5.21 19.74
CA GLN A 192 -4.07 5.82 20.22
C GLN A 192 -2.84 5.24 19.48
N TYR A 193 -2.77 3.93 19.34
CA TYR A 193 -1.67 3.26 18.63
C TYR A 193 -1.60 3.68 17.16
N LEU A 194 -2.74 3.75 16.48
CA LEU A 194 -2.82 4.22 15.09
C LEU A 194 -2.40 5.69 14.94
N HIS A 195 -2.80 6.54 15.88
CA HIS A 195 -2.39 7.94 15.92
C HIS A 195 -0.87 8.08 16.10
N ASP A 196 -0.27 7.26 16.96
CA ASP A 196 1.18 7.25 17.17
C ASP A 196 1.94 6.76 15.93
N ILE A 197 1.39 5.77 15.20
CA ILE A 197 1.94 5.34 13.91
C ILE A 197 1.86 6.49 12.89
N TYR A 198 0.70 7.13 12.75
CA TYR A 198 0.54 8.28 11.85
C TYR A 198 1.59 9.35 12.12
N ASN A 199 1.77 9.76 13.37
CA ASN A 199 2.77 10.74 13.76
C ASN A 199 4.19 10.27 13.40
N SER A 200 4.51 9.00 13.62
CA SER A 200 5.82 8.43 13.28
C SER A 200 6.06 8.45 11.76
N VAL A 201 5.07 8.08 10.95
CA VAL A 201 5.17 8.13 9.48
C VAL A 201 5.34 9.56 9.02
N LEU A 202 4.51 10.49 9.53
CA LEU A 202 4.55 11.90 9.14
C LEU A 202 5.90 12.53 9.48
N LEU A 203 6.40 12.34 10.70
CA LEU A 203 7.65 12.94 11.18
C LEU A 203 8.89 12.34 10.50
N LYS A 204 8.99 11.01 10.44
CA LYS A 204 10.19 10.33 9.95
C LYS A 204 10.21 10.18 8.44
N ASP A 205 9.13 9.67 7.86
CA ASP A 205 9.11 9.25 6.47
C ASP A 205 8.70 10.38 5.51
N VAL A 206 7.94 11.37 5.99
CA VAL A 206 7.54 12.53 5.18
C VAL A 206 8.41 13.76 5.49
N ILE A 207 8.35 14.30 6.71
CA ILE A 207 8.98 15.57 7.07
C ILE A 207 10.51 15.48 7.02
N ALA A 208 11.10 14.57 7.79
CA ALA A 208 12.56 14.49 7.91
C ALA A 208 13.22 14.13 6.57
N ARG A 209 12.70 13.13 5.85
CA ARG A 209 13.28 12.69 4.55
C ARG A 209 13.15 13.72 3.44
N ASN A 210 12.09 14.51 3.41
CA ASN A 210 11.87 15.51 2.37
C ASN A 210 12.26 16.92 2.84
N ARG A 211 12.80 17.09 4.07
CA ARG A 211 13.23 18.35 4.66
C ARG A 211 12.13 19.41 4.62
N ILE A 212 10.90 18.99 4.92
CA ILE A 212 9.73 19.88 4.92
C ILE A 212 9.86 20.85 6.09
N ARG A 213 9.78 22.15 5.81
CA ARG A 213 9.92 23.21 6.82
C ARG A 213 8.58 23.65 7.39
N ASP A 214 7.55 23.75 6.55
CA ASP A 214 6.19 24.14 6.96
C ASP A 214 5.35 22.89 7.26
N THR A 215 5.49 22.39 8.49
CA THR A 215 4.77 21.21 8.96
C THR A 215 3.27 21.46 9.13
N ALA A 216 2.89 22.69 9.53
CA ALA A 216 1.49 23.06 9.68
C ALA A 216 0.75 23.12 8.33
N LEU A 217 1.45 23.50 7.25
CA LEU A 217 0.89 23.42 5.91
C LEU A 217 0.73 21.96 5.47
N LEU A 218 1.73 21.11 5.72
CA LEU A 218 1.64 19.68 5.42
C LEU A 218 0.45 19.03 6.14
N GLU A 219 0.28 19.28 7.44
CA GLU A 219 -0.85 18.77 8.22
C GLU A 219 -2.20 19.23 7.63
N SER A 220 -2.29 20.51 7.21
CA SER A 220 -3.51 21.02 6.57
C SER A 220 -3.81 20.32 5.24
N ILE A 221 -2.79 19.97 4.45
CA ILE A 221 -2.95 19.19 3.22
C ILE A 221 -3.40 17.76 3.54
N VAL A 222 -2.79 17.11 4.55
CA VAL A 222 -3.18 15.76 4.97
C VAL A 222 -4.63 15.72 5.45
N LEU A 223 -5.05 16.68 6.29
CA LEU A 223 -6.42 16.80 6.75
C LEU A 223 -7.39 16.98 5.57
N TYR A 224 -7.04 17.83 4.59
CA TYR A 224 -7.83 18.00 3.37
C TYR A 224 -7.98 16.68 2.61
N LEU A 225 -6.90 15.91 2.43
CA LEU A 225 -6.93 14.61 1.76
C LEU A 225 -7.82 13.60 2.49
N MET A 226 -7.68 13.53 3.81
CA MET A 226 -8.45 12.62 4.65
C MET A 226 -9.95 12.96 4.66
N ASP A 227 -10.28 14.24 4.59
CA ASP A 227 -11.67 14.73 4.58
C ASP A 227 -12.34 14.55 3.21
N ASN A 228 -11.56 14.48 2.13
CA ASN A 228 -12.04 14.37 0.75
C ASN A 228 -11.80 12.97 0.12
N ILE A 229 -11.80 11.92 0.92
CA ILE A 229 -11.66 10.54 0.43
C ILE A 229 -12.77 10.20 -0.57
N GLY A 230 -12.41 9.59 -1.70
CA GLY A 230 -13.37 9.27 -2.78
C GLY A 230 -13.75 10.45 -3.68
N ASN A 231 -13.35 11.69 -3.37
CA ASN A 231 -13.64 12.85 -4.18
C ASN A 231 -12.51 13.16 -5.17
N THR A 232 -12.87 13.63 -6.37
CA THR A 232 -11.90 14.15 -7.34
C THR A 232 -11.52 15.58 -7.03
N PHE A 233 -10.24 15.87 -7.04
CA PHE A 233 -9.70 17.23 -6.88
C PHE A 233 -8.32 17.37 -7.54
N SER A 234 -7.78 18.56 -7.56
CA SER A 234 -6.44 18.85 -8.08
C SER A 234 -5.60 19.55 -7.01
N ALA A 235 -4.28 19.55 -7.18
CA ALA A 235 -3.40 20.36 -6.32
C ALA A 235 -3.77 21.85 -6.35
N LYS A 236 -4.34 22.34 -7.47
CA LYS A 236 -4.88 23.69 -7.56
C LYS A 236 -6.08 23.87 -6.63
N THR A 237 -7.01 22.92 -6.57
CA THR A 237 -8.17 22.94 -5.67
C THR A 237 -7.73 23.03 -4.22
N ILE A 238 -6.73 22.22 -3.80
CA ILE A 238 -6.14 22.29 -2.46
C ILE A 238 -5.51 23.67 -2.21
N SER A 239 -4.72 24.16 -3.18
CA SER A 239 -4.08 25.48 -3.08
C SER A 239 -5.11 26.59 -2.92
N ASP A 240 -6.19 26.60 -3.70
CA ASP A 240 -7.22 27.61 -3.64
C ASP A 240 -8.02 27.55 -2.32
N PHE A 241 -8.30 26.34 -1.82
CA PHE A 241 -8.93 26.12 -0.52
C PHE A 241 -8.05 26.70 0.61
N LEU A 242 -6.75 26.38 0.65
CA LEU A 242 -5.84 26.85 1.69
C LEU A 242 -5.61 28.37 1.60
N LYS A 243 -5.60 28.95 0.39
CA LYS A 243 -5.58 30.40 0.19
C LYS A 243 -6.82 31.10 0.76
N SER A 244 -8.01 30.51 0.62
CA SER A 244 -9.24 31.02 1.21
C SER A 244 -9.17 31.06 2.75
N GLN A 245 -8.33 30.23 3.35
CA GLN A 245 -8.02 30.22 4.78
C GLN A 245 -6.87 31.17 5.17
N GLY A 246 -6.42 32.05 4.26
CA GLY A 246 -5.39 33.04 4.52
C GLY A 246 -3.95 32.55 4.35
N ARG A 247 -3.72 31.31 3.87
CA ARG A 247 -2.37 30.79 3.63
C ARG A 247 -1.86 31.17 2.24
N LYS A 248 -0.62 31.67 2.17
CA LYS A 248 0.06 31.95 0.89
C LYS A 248 0.89 30.74 0.47
N LEU A 249 0.50 30.05 -0.59
CA LEU A 249 1.25 28.92 -1.14
C LEU A 249 1.09 28.81 -2.66
N SER A 250 2.08 28.19 -3.31
CA SER A 250 2.00 27.84 -4.73
C SER A 250 1.39 26.45 -4.92
N THR A 251 0.80 26.22 -6.07
CA THR A 251 0.34 24.89 -6.48
C THR A 251 1.50 23.88 -6.52
N GLU A 252 2.69 24.32 -6.90
CA GLU A 252 3.92 23.52 -6.91
C GLU A 252 4.27 23.00 -5.51
N THR A 253 4.12 23.83 -4.48
CA THR A 253 4.34 23.40 -3.08
C THR A 253 3.38 22.27 -2.70
N VAL A 254 2.12 22.37 -3.10
CA VAL A 254 1.12 21.31 -2.86
C VAL A 254 1.55 20.01 -3.56
N TYR A 255 1.96 20.08 -4.83
CA TYR A 255 2.44 18.90 -5.56
C TYR A 255 3.65 18.25 -4.88
N ASN A 256 4.61 19.04 -4.39
CA ASN A 256 5.78 18.52 -3.69
C ASN A 256 5.39 17.79 -2.38
N TYR A 257 4.39 18.29 -1.65
CA TYR A 257 3.91 17.65 -0.43
C TYR A 257 3.10 16.38 -0.74
N LEU A 258 2.25 16.39 -1.77
CA LEU A 258 1.56 15.19 -2.25
C LEU A 258 2.57 14.10 -2.63
N LYS A 259 3.61 14.45 -3.40
CA LYS A 259 4.66 13.51 -3.79
C LYS A 259 5.45 12.97 -2.59
N ALA A 260 5.65 13.78 -1.54
CA ALA A 260 6.28 13.32 -0.30
C ALA A 260 5.41 12.30 0.44
N LEU A 261 4.10 12.52 0.49
CA LEU A 261 3.12 11.60 1.09
C LEU A 261 3.01 10.28 0.30
N GLU A 262 3.00 10.34 -1.05
CA GLU A 262 3.06 9.16 -1.93
C GLU A 262 4.35 8.37 -1.71
N SER A 263 5.49 9.08 -1.62
CA SER A 263 6.79 8.43 -1.40
C SER A 263 6.88 7.70 -0.07
N ALA A 264 6.12 8.13 0.94
CA ALA A 264 6.00 7.45 2.23
C ALA A 264 4.94 6.34 2.23
N PHE A 265 4.33 6.05 1.10
CA PHE A 265 3.19 5.13 0.97
C PHE A 265 2.02 5.48 1.90
N LEU A 266 1.81 6.75 2.23
CA LEU A 266 0.67 7.17 3.03
C LEU A 266 -0.58 7.34 2.19
N ILE A 267 -0.40 7.80 0.94
CA ILE A 267 -1.47 7.99 -0.04
C ILE A 267 -1.09 7.36 -1.38
N HIS A 268 -2.10 7.09 -2.19
CA HIS A 268 -1.99 6.65 -3.57
C HIS A 268 -2.73 7.63 -4.48
N LYS A 269 -2.02 8.17 -5.47
CA LYS A 269 -2.60 9.01 -6.51
C LYS A 269 -3.23 8.13 -7.59
N VAL A 270 -4.48 8.43 -7.96
CA VAL A 270 -5.19 7.76 -9.06
C VAL A 270 -5.64 8.78 -10.08
N VAL A 271 -5.18 8.59 -11.31
CA VAL A 271 -5.49 9.47 -12.43
C VAL A 271 -6.76 9.03 -13.15
N ARG A 272 -7.37 9.97 -13.87
CA ARG A 272 -8.58 9.69 -14.66
C ARG A 272 -8.22 9.09 -16.01
N PHE A 273 -9.06 8.17 -16.46
CA PHE A 273 -8.98 7.55 -17.79
C PHE A 273 -10.28 7.84 -18.57
N ASP A 274 -10.15 8.51 -19.69
CA ASP A 274 -11.25 8.73 -20.65
C ASP A 274 -11.52 7.39 -21.38
N ILE A 275 -12.60 6.73 -21.01
CA ILE A 275 -12.97 5.39 -21.52
C ILE A 275 -13.21 5.45 -23.03
N LYS A 276 -13.92 6.49 -23.50
CA LYS A 276 -14.25 6.69 -24.91
C LYS A 276 -13.04 7.14 -25.72
N GLY A 277 -12.27 8.10 -25.19
CA GLY A 277 -11.06 8.64 -25.84
C GLY A 277 -9.83 7.75 -25.67
N LYS A 278 -9.88 6.70 -24.85
CA LYS A 278 -8.79 5.75 -24.54
C LYS A 278 -7.49 6.44 -24.15
N ARG A 279 -7.56 7.48 -23.31
CA ARG A 279 -6.41 8.28 -22.88
C ARG A 279 -6.46 8.65 -21.40
N ILE A 280 -5.29 8.78 -20.81
CA ILE A 280 -5.13 9.29 -19.45
C ILE A 280 -5.38 10.81 -19.44
N LEU A 281 -6.08 11.29 -18.42
CA LEU A 281 -6.34 12.71 -18.18
C LEU A 281 -5.45 13.19 -17.04
N GLU A 282 -4.74 14.30 -17.25
CA GLU A 282 -3.74 14.82 -16.31
C GLU A 282 -4.34 15.70 -15.19
N THR A 283 -5.65 15.90 -15.18
CA THR A 283 -6.33 16.79 -14.24
C THR A 283 -7.44 16.11 -13.49
N GLN A 284 -7.66 16.53 -12.25
CA GLN A 284 -8.69 15.98 -11.34
C GLN A 284 -8.41 14.53 -10.99
N GLU A 285 -7.47 14.32 -10.11
CA GLU A 285 -7.11 13.03 -9.56
C GLU A 285 -7.96 12.70 -8.32
N LYS A 286 -8.04 11.41 -7.94
CA LYS A 286 -8.41 10.97 -6.58
C LYS A 286 -7.16 10.56 -5.82
N TYR A 287 -7.25 10.67 -4.50
CA TYR A 287 -6.21 10.18 -3.61
C TYR A 287 -6.84 9.24 -2.59
N TYR A 288 -6.30 8.03 -2.52
CA TYR A 288 -6.70 7.02 -1.55
C TYR A 288 -5.60 6.83 -0.51
N LEU A 289 -6.01 6.48 0.70
CA LEU A 289 -5.11 6.23 1.81
C LEU A 289 -4.68 4.76 1.82
N SER A 290 -3.44 4.51 2.23
CA SER A 290 -2.95 3.13 2.37
C SER A 290 -3.59 2.40 3.54
N ASP A 291 -4.09 3.12 4.55
CA ASP A 291 -4.78 2.54 5.70
C ASP A 291 -5.87 3.48 6.23
N LEU A 292 -7.08 2.95 6.38
CA LEU A 292 -8.23 3.71 6.85
C LEU A 292 -8.19 3.98 8.37
N GLY A 293 -7.55 3.09 9.13
CA GLY A 293 -7.39 3.28 10.58
C GLY A 293 -6.59 4.52 10.91
N LEU A 294 -5.54 4.82 10.11
CA LEU A 294 -4.78 6.07 10.26
C LEU A 294 -5.66 7.30 10.01
N ARG A 295 -6.53 7.24 8.99
CA ARG A 295 -7.50 8.31 8.74
C ARG A 295 -8.39 8.56 9.95
N HIS A 296 -8.99 7.49 10.45
CA HIS A 296 -9.96 7.61 11.54
C HIS A 296 -9.31 7.97 12.88
N ALA A 297 -8.05 7.64 13.07
CA ALA A 297 -7.29 8.09 14.24
C ALA A 297 -7.03 9.61 14.23
N VAL A 298 -6.99 10.24 13.03
CA VAL A 298 -6.71 11.68 12.88
C VAL A 298 -7.99 12.52 12.85
N ILE A 299 -8.98 12.13 12.02
CA ILE A 299 -10.20 12.96 11.81
C ILE A 299 -11.45 12.36 12.45
N GLY A 300 -11.33 11.21 13.13
CA GLY A 300 -12.47 10.46 13.67
C GLY A 300 -13.22 9.65 12.61
N TYR A 301 -13.96 8.65 13.08
CA TYR A 301 -14.88 7.88 12.23
C TYR A 301 -16.19 8.63 12.02
N ARG A 302 -16.64 8.69 10.77
CA ARG A 302 -17.89 9.38 10.39
C ARG A 302 -18.69 8.48 9.47
N ASP A 303 -19.93 8.16 9.84
CA ASP A 303 -20.82 7.30 9.06
C ASP A 303 -21.14 7.88 7.66
N ASN A 304 -21.15 9.21 7.54
CA ASN A 304 -21.43 9.88 6.26
C ASN A 304 -20.35 9.67 5.20
N ASP A 305 -19.15 9.25 5.60
CA ASP A 305 -18.01 9.03 4.70
C ASP A 305 -17.94 7.58 4.17
N ILE A 306 -18.92 6.75 4.53
CA ILE A 306 -18.88 5.30 4.27
C ILE A 306 -18.66 4.95 2.79
N ALA A 307 -19.22 5.73 1.86
CA ALA A 307 -19.04 5.49 0.43
C ALA A 307 -17.57 5.62 0.02
N GLY A 308 -16.89 6.70 0.40
CA GLY A 308 -15.46 6.89 0.13
C GLY A 308 -14.57 5.89 0.87
N VAL A 309 -14.97 5.43 2.06
CA VAL A 309 -14.28 4.38 2.83
C VAL A 309 -14.35 3.04 2.10
N LEU A 310 -15.52 2.66 1.57
CA LEU A 310 -15.69 1.44 0.78
C LEU A 310 -14.94 1.51 -0.54
N GLU A 311 -15.00 2.65 -1.21
CA GLU A 311 -14.26 2.91 -2.45
C GLU A 311 -12.74 2.75 -2.22
N ASN A 312 -12.19 3.34 -1.14
CA ASN A 312 -10.78 3.17 -0.77
C ASN A 312 -10.43 1.70 -0.47
N THR A 313 -11.31 0.96 0.16
CA THR A 313 -11.12 -0.46 0.48
C THR A 313 -11.02 -1.30 -0.80
N VAL A 314 -11.94 -1.09 -1.74
CA VAL A 314 -11.94 -1.75 -3.06
C VAL A 314 -10.69 -1.36 -3.86
N PHE A 315 -10.32 -0.09 -3.86
CA PHE A 315 -9.08 0.37 -4.51
C PHE A 315 -7.85 -0.39 -4.04
N LEU A 316 -7.64 -0.49 -2.73
CA LEU A 316 -6.50 -1.20 -2.17
C LEU A 316 -6.52 -2.70 -2.52
N GLU A 317 -7.69 -3.31 -2.54
CA GLU A 317 -7.83 -4.70 -2.94
C GLU A 317 -7.47 -4.91 -4.42
N LEU A 318 -7.89 -4.02 -5.31
CA LEU A 318 -7.50 -4.06 -6.72
C LEU A 318 -5.99 -3.97 -6.92
N LEU A 319 -5.31 -3.07 -6.16
CA LEU A 319 -3.84 -2.98 -6.19
C LEU A 319 -3.18 -4.30 -5.71
N ARG A 320 -3.68 -4.90 -4.63
CA ARG A 320 -3.16 -6.18 -4.10
C ARG A 320 -3.32 -7.31 -5.10
N ARG A 321 -4.39 -7.29 -5.92
CA ARG A 321 -4.60 -8.25 -7.02
C ARG A 321 -3.74 -7.96 -8.25
N GLY A 322 -2.91 -6.92 -8.21
CA GLY A 322 -2.00 -6.55 -9.29
C GLY A 322 -2.65 -5.78 -10.44
N PHE A 323 -3.82 -5.18 -10.21
CA PHE A 323 -4.44 -4.29 -11.18
C PHE A 323 -3.78 -2.90 -11.16
N SER A 324 -3.60 -2.34 -12.35
CA SER A 324 -3.40 -0.90 -12.54
C SER A 324 -4.77 -0.23 -12.55
N VAL A 325 -5.00 0.71 -11.64
CA VAL A 325 -6.32 1.29 -11.39
C VAL A 325 -6.37 2.75 -11.81
N ASN A 326 -7.43 3.10 -12.53
CA ASN A 326 -7.75 4.48 -12.91
C ASN A 326 -9.20 4.80 -12.55
N ILE A 327 -9.54 6.08 -12.44
CA ILE A 327 -10.93 6.54 -12.38
C ILE A 327 -11.47 6.63 -13.80
N GLY A 328 -12.61 5.99 -14.05
CA GLY A 328 -13.23 6.04 -15.37
C GLY A 328 -13.96 7.35 -15.60
N LYS A 329 -13.78 7.95 -16.79
CA LYS A 329 -14.64 9.02 -17.29
C LYS A 329 -15.38 8.52 -18.54
N GLN A 330 -16.71 8.49 -18.45
CA GLN A 330 -17.59 8.14 -19.57
C GLN A 330 -18.48 9.34 -19.87
N ASP A 331 -18.13 10.14 -20.88
CA ASP A 331 -18.75 11.41 -21.22
C ASP A 331 -18.78 12.38 -20.00
N VAL A 332 -19.94 12.57 -19.36
CA VAL A 332 -20.11 13.38 -18.14
C VAL A 332 -20.15 12.55 -16.86
N ALA A 333 -20.33 11.26 -16.97
CA ALA A 333 -20.41 10.34 -15.83
C ALA A 333 -19.02 9.86 -15.41
N GLU A 334 -18.91 9.53 -14.12
CA GLU A 334 -17.72 8.89 -13.54
C GLU A 334 -18.01 7.40 -13.31
N VAL A 335 -17.00 6.57 -13.56
CA VAL A 335 -16.94 5.17 -13.14
C VAL A 335 -15.83 5.09 -12.09
N ASP A 336 -16.13 4.60 -10.91
CA ASP A 336 -15.18 4.64 -9.78
C ASP A 336 -13.86 4.02 -10.15
N PHE A 337 -13.87 2.83 -10.78
CA PHE A 337 -12.65 2.17 -11.19
C PHE A 337 -12.69 1.56 -12.60
N VAL A 338 -11.61 1.82 -13.34
CA VAL A 338 -11.16 1.06 -14.51
C VAL A 338 -9.89 0.35 -14.10
N ALA A 339 -9.97 -0.94 -13.83
CA ALA A 339 -8.87 -1.76 -13.35
C ALA A 339 -8.34 -2.65 -14.49
N ASN A 340 -7.05 -2.55 -14.81
CA ASN A 340 -6.41 -3.31 -15.89
C ASN A 340 -5.30 -4.21 -15.32
N ARG A 341 -5.25 -5.47 -15.79
CA ARG A 341 -4.19 -6.42 -15.45
C ARG A 341 -3.94 -7.33 -16.64
N ALA A 342 -2.77 -7.24 -17.26
CA ALA A 342 -2.46 -7.90 -18.52
C ALA A 342 -3.57 -7.66 -19.56
N ASP A 343 -4.28 -8.71 -19.99
CA ASP A 343 -5.39 -8.61 -20.97
C ASP A 343 -6.77 -8.45 -20.31
N ASP A 344 -6.83 -8.49 -18.97
CA ASP A 344 -8.07 -8.34 -18.21
C ASP A 344 -8.38 -6.88 -17.92
N ARG A 345 -9.67 -6.54 -17.99
CA ARG A 345 -10.20 -5.25 -17.54
C ARG A 345 -11.48 -5.44 -16.77
N LEU A 346 -11.60 -4.69 -15.67
CA LEU A 346 -12.80 -4.60 -14.86
C LEU A 346 -13.27 -3.15 -14.81
N TYR A 347 -14.59 -2.95 -14.88
CA TYR A 347 -15.24 -1.67 -14.57
C TYR A 347 -16.02 -1.86 -13.28
N ILE A 348 -15.77 -1.02 -12.30
CA ILE A 348 -16.36 -1.17 -10.97
C ILE A 348 -16.98 0.13 -10.53
N GLN A 349 -18.22 0.04 -10.05
CA GLN A 349 -18.91 1.08 -9.30
C GLN A 349 -19.09 0.61 -7.86
N VAL A 350 -18.87 1.48 -6.88
CA VAL A 350 -18.95 1.15 -5.45
C VAL A 350 -20.00 2.02 -4.78
N CYS A 351 -20.96 1.40 -4.12
CA CYS A 351 -21.95 2.11 -3.34
C CYS A 351 -22.16 1.44 -1.97
N TYR A 352 -22.71 2.17 -1.02
CA TYR A 352 -23.01 1.61 0.30
C TYR A 352 -24.14 0.60 0.21
N ILE A 353 -25.32 1.06 -0.20
CA ILE A 353 -26.55 0.26 -0.34
C ILE A 353 -27.24 0.63 -1.65
N LEU A 354 -27.74 -0.36 -2.37
CA LEU A 354 -28.61 -0.14 -3.53
C LEU A 354 -30.05 0.04 -3.06
N THR A 355 -30.67 1.12 -3.50
CA THR A 355 -32.09 1.42 -3.30
C THR A 355 -32.74 1.62 -4.66
N PRO A 356 -34.10 1.53 -4.78
CA PRO A 356 -34.76 1.83 -6.03
C PRO A 356 -34.40 3.22 -6.61
N GLU A 357 -34.13 4.20 -5.72
CA GLU A 357 -33.87 5.59 -6.08
C GLU A 357 -32.44 5.80 -6.63
N ASN A 358 -31.43 5.00 -6.19
CA ASN A 358 -30.05 5.15 -6.62
C ASN A 358 -29.58 4.10 -7.63
N THR A 359 -30.34 3.01 -7.84
CA THR A 359 -29.93 1.90 -8.73
C THR A 359 -29.60 2.41 -10.14
N ASP A 360 -30.44 3.27 -10.72
CA ASP A 360 -30.18 3.81 -12.07
C ASP A 360 -28.89 4.64 -12.09
N ARG A 361 -28.62 5.42 -11.06
CA ARG A 361 -27.40 6.22 -10.94
C ARG A 361 -26.13 5.34 -10.90
N GLU A 362 -26.17 4.21 -10.18
CA GLU A 362 -25.02 3.32 -10.04
C GLU A 362 -24.77 2.44 -11.27
N PHE A 363 -25.85 2.07 -12.01
CA PHE A 363 -25.71 1.22 -13.19
C PHE A 363 -25.50 2.01 -14.49
N ALA A 364 -26.08 3.19 -14.65
CA ALA A 364 -26.04 3.95 -15.91
C ALA A 364 -24.61 4.25 -16.43
N PRO A 365 -23.59 4.60 -15.60
CA PRO A 365 -22.24 4.81 -16.11
C PRO A 365 -21.63 3.55 -16.74
N LEU A 366 -21.93 2.38 -16.16
CA LEU A 366 -21.45 1.08 -16.66
C LEU A 366 -22.20 0.61 -17.90
N GLU A 367 -23.51 0.90 -18.00
CA GLU A 367 -24.34 0.58 -19.16
C GLU A 367 -23.90 1.37 -20.41
N ALA A 368 -23.42 2.59 -20.21
CA ALA A 368 -22.92 3.45 -21.29
C ALA A 368 -21.60 2.94 -21.91
N ILE A 369 -20.93 1.98 -21.29
CA ILE A 369 -19.69 1.38 -21.80
C ILE A 369 -20.04 0.23 -22.75
N SER A 370 -19.67 0.36 -24.02
CA SER A 370 -20.07 -0.56 -25.10
C SER A 370 -19.18 -1.80 -25.27
N ASP A 371 -18.06 -1.90 -24.53
CA ASP A 371 -17.21 -3.07 -24.61
C ASP A 371 -17.73 -4.25 -23.76
N ASN A 372 -17.10 -5.43 -23.95
CA ASN A 372 -17.53 -6.69 -23.35
C ASN A 372 -16.74 -7.07 -22.08
N TYR A 373 -15.94 -6.17 -21.52
CA TYR A 373 -15.25 -6.44 -20.28
C TYR A 373 -16.23 -6.51 -19.10
N GLU A 374 -15.80 -7.18 -18.04
CA GLU A 374 -16.64 -7.37 -16.85
C GLU A 374 -16.98 -6.04 -16.18
N LYS A 375 -18.24 -5.90 -15.79
CA LYS A 375 -18.80 -4.73 -15.12
C LYS A 375 -19.47 -5.16 -13.82
N LEU A 376 -19.06 -4.53 -12.72
CA LEU A 376 -19.53 -4.86 -11.37
C LEU A 376 -20.06 -3.62 -10.65
N VAL A 377 -21.16 -3.78 -9.95
CA VAL A 377 -21.59 -2.85 -8.89
C VAL A 377 -21.35 -3.53 -7.56
N LEU A 378 -20.44 -2.98 -6.74
CA LEU A 378 -20.13 -3.51 -5.41
C LEU A 378 -20.92 -2.75 -4.36
N SER A 379 -21.64 -3.46 -3.49
CA SER A 379 -22.41 -2.87 -2.38
C SER A 379 -22.33 -3.74 -1.12
N THR A 380 -22.81 -3.22 0.01
CA THR A 380 -22.90 -4.01 1.25
C THR A 380 -24.15 -4.87 1.33
N ASP A 381 -25.05 -4.79 0.33
CA ASP A 381 -26.28 -5.58 0.30
C ASP A 381 -25.99 -7.08 0.26
N THR A 382 -26.63 -7.83 1.15
CA THR A 382 -26.49 -9.28 1.26
C THR A 382 -27.57 -10.05 0.51
N LEU A 383 -28.72 -9.46 0.30
CA LEU A 383 -29.92 -10.12 -0.24
C LEU A 383 -30.21 -9.75 -1.70
N LEU A 384 -29.77 -8.58 -2.15
CA LEU A 384 -30.00 -8.13 -3.53
C LEU A 384 -28.95 -8.76 -4.46
N ARG A 385 -29.42 -9.45 -5.50
CA ARG A 385 -28.60 -9.90 -6.63
C ARG A 385 -29.18 -9.32 -7.90
N VAL A 386 -28.83 -8.07 -8.17
CA VAL A 386 -29.27 -7.39 -9.39
C VAL A 386 -28.32 -7.78 -10.52
N ASN A 387 -28.90 -8.25 -11.64
CA ASN A 387 -28.16 -8.40 -12.91
C ASN A 387 -28.93 -7.58 -13.95
N ARG A 388 -28.30 -6.53 -14.45
CA ARG A 388 -28.90 -5.61 -15.41
C ARG A 388 -27.99 -5.46 -16.61
N GLY A 389 -28.43 -5.97 -17.77
CA GLY A 389 -27.66 -5.88 -19.02
C GLY A 389 -26.26 -6.53 -18.96
N GLY A 390 -26.11 -7.61 -18.16
CA GLY A 390 -24.80 -8.26 -17.96
C GLY A 390 -23.95 -7.63 -16.84
N ILE A 391 -24.36 -6.50 -16.26
CA ILE A 391 -23.71 -5.88 -15.11
C ILE A 391 -24.21 -6.56 -13.85
N ARG A 392 -23.31 -7.11 -13.07
CA ARG A 392 -23.63 -7.85 -11.85
C ARG A 392 -23.42 -7.02 -10.60
N GLN A 393 -24.43 -6.99 -9.73
CA GLN A 393 -24.23 -6.55 -8.35
C GLN A 393 -23.60 -7.70 -7.55
N LYS A 394 -22.63 -7.36 -6.69
CA LYS A 394 -21.94 -8.28 -5.80
C LYS A 394 -21.76 -7.67 -4.43
N ASN A 395 -21.88 -8.50 -3.38
CA ASN A 395 -21.57 -8.04 -2.04
C ASN A 395 -20.07 -7.77 -1.92
N ILE A 396 -19.70 -6.66 -1.28
CA ILE A 396 -18.31 -6.21 -1.17
C ILE A 396 -17.46 -7.16 -0.33
N ILE A 397 -18.02 -7.79 0.72
CA ILE A 397 -17.31 -8.78 1.54
C ILE A 397 -16.99 -10.02 0.69
N ASP A 398 -17.94 -10.48 -0.12
CA ASP A 398 -17.71 -11.61 -1.01
C ASP A 398 -16.66 -11.29 -2.06
N PHE A 399 -16.69 -10.05 -2.60
CA PHE A 399 -15.65 -9.59 -3.52
C PHE A 399 -14.27 -9.59 -2.86
N LEU A 400 -14.13 -9.10 -1.62
CA LEU A 400 -12.84 -9.05 -0.91
C LEU A 400 -12.27 -10.42 -0.54
N LEU A 401 -13.12 -11.44 -0.41
CA LEU A 401 -12.72 -12.81 -0.04
C LEU A 401 -12.59 -13.77 -1.23
N GLU A 402 -12.89 -13.33 -2.45
CA GLU A 402 -12.64 -14.12 -3.67
C GLU A 402 -11.20 -13.91 -4.18
N HIS A 403 -10.60 -15.00 -4.66
CA HIS A 403 -9.24 -15.07 -5.22
C HIS A 403 -9.23 -15.19 -6.73
#